data_ca94cb64e7efc5df8b34e086e15eba67
#
_entry.id   ca94cb64e7efc5df8b34e086e15eba67
#
_cell.length_a   1.000
_cell.length_b   1.000
_cell.length_c   1.000
_cell.angle_alpha   90.00
_cell.angle_beta   90.00
_cell.angle_gamma   90.00
#
_symmetry.space_group_name_H-M   'P 1'
#
loop_
_entity.id
_entity.type
_entity.pdbx_description
1 polymer ?
#
loop_
_entity_poly.entity_id
_entity_poly.type
_entity_poly.pdbx_seq_one_letter_code
_entity_poly.pdbx_strand_id
1 'polypeptide(L)'
;HFLVSLKARLRRKAALLPGKWDLTDLDRVALMREFDHIYTAPDGGYASGADYYERAGACRVLDSIAVPTLIITAQDDPFIPYSMFTVPPIQRNPKIRVIAPRYGGHCGFLQWSSNGEDHFWAENRIMDFLQERM
;
A
#
# COMPACT_ATOMS: atom_id res chain seq x y z
N HIS A 1 -12.68 10.66 2.49
CA HIS A 1 -11.74 11.48 3.26
C HIS A 1 -10.39 11.60 2.55
N PHE A 2 -9.79 10.49 2.12
CA PHE A 2 -8.48 10.45 1.46
C PHE A 2 -8.44 11.29 0.17
N LEU A 3 -9.42 11.15 -0.72
CA LEU A 3 -9.52 11.91 -1.97
C LEU A 3 -9.62 13.43 -1.72
N VAL A 4 -10.32 13.85 -0.67
CA VAL A 4 -10.39 15.28 -0.28
C VAL A 4 -9.00 15.84 0.03
N SER A 5 -8.19 15.08 0.77
CA SER A 5 -6.81 15.47 1.10
C SER A 5 -5.92 15.55 -0.14
N LEU A 6 -6.08 14.62 -1.09
CA LEU A 6 -5.34 14.65 -2.36
C LEU A 6 -5.70 15.87 -3.20
N LYS A 7 -6.99 16.17 -3.35
CA LYS A 7 -7.45 17.36 -4.05
C LYS A 7 -6.87 18.65 -3.44
N ALA A 8 -6.89 18.75 -2.11
CA ALA A 8 -6.31 19.90 -1.40
C ALA A 8 -4.79 20.01 -1.62
N ARG A 9 -4.06 18.89 -1.64
CA ARG A 9 -2.63 18.85 -1.96
C ARG A 9 -2.37 19.29 -3.39
N LEU A 10 -3.16 18.82 -4.36
CA LEU A 10 -2.99 19.20 -5.75
C LEU A 10 -3.22 20.69 -5.98
N ARG A 11 -4.27 21.27 -5.37
CA ARG A 11 -4.50 22.74 -5.41
C ARG A 11 -3.32 23.54 -4.88
N ARG A 12 -2.73 23.09 -3.75
CA ARG A 12 -1.52 23.75 -3.21
C ARG A 12 -0.33 23.64 -4.15
N LYS A 13 -0.10 22.47 -4.76
CA LYS A 13 0.97 22.29 -5.76
C LYS A 13 0.74 23.18 -6.99
N ALA A 14 -0.48 23.24 -7.50
CA ALA A 14 -0.83 24.05 -8.65
C ALA A 14 -0.65 25.55 -8.39
N ALA A 15 -0.89 26.02 -7.17
CA ALA A 15 -0.61 27.40 -6.78
C ALA A 15 0.90 27.73 -6.80
N LEU A 16 1.75 26.75 -6.48
CA LEU A 16 3.22 26.90 -6.51
C LEU A 16 3.81 26.72 -7.92
N LEU A 17 3.11 26.01 -8.80
CA LEU A 17 3.54 25.69 -10.17
C LEU A 17 2.40 26.00 -11.15
N PRO A 18 2.11 27.29 -11.41
CA PRO A 18 1.02 27.72 -12.29
C PRO A 18 1.16 27.10 -13.69
N GLY A 19 0.04 26.60 -14.23
CA GLY A 19 -0.03 26.03 -15.57
C GLY A 19 0.44 24.57 -15.70
N LYS A 20 0.93 23.96 -14.62
CA LYS A 20 1.36 22.54 -14.67
C LYS A 20 0.18 21.56 -14.73
N TRP A 21 -0.91 21.85 -14.04
CA TRP A 21 -2.11 21.00 -13.99
C TRP A 21 -3.36 21.80 -14.35
N ASP A 22 -4.23 21.21 -15.16
CA ASP A 22 -5.59 21.70 -15.36
C ASP A 22 -6.47 21.19 -14.20
N LEU A 23 -7.00 22.11 -13.42
CA LEU A 23 -7.87 21.80 -12.27
C LEU A 23 -9.37 21.94 -12.56
N THR A 24 -9.75 22.21 -13.81
CA THR A 24 -11.15 22.50 -14.21
C THR A 24 -12.13 21.43 -13.73
N ASP A 25 -11.77 20.18 -13.88
CA ASP A 25 -12.61 19.05 -13.49
C ASP A 25 -12.28 18.42 -12.13
N LEU A 26 -11.34 19.01 -11.38
CA LEU A 26 -10.89 18.44 -10.11
C LEU A 26 -12.02 18.18 -9.11
N ASP A 27 -13.00 19.06 -9.06
CA ASP A 27 -14.13 18.91 -8.12
C ASP A 27 -15.09 17.79 -8.52
N ARG A 28 -15.17 17.45 -9.80
CA ARG A 28 -16.00 16.38 -10.35
C ARG A 28 -15.43 14.98 -10.10
N VAL A 29 -14.12 14.88 -9.88
CA VAL A 29 -13.46 13.60 -9.58
C VAL A 29 -14.05 13.01 -8.30
N ALA A 30 -14.69 11.86 -8.40
CA ALA A 30 -15.37 11.18 -7.29
C ALA A 30 -14.61 9.96 -6.76
N LEU A 31 -13.78 9.32 -7.59
CA LEU A 31 -13.07 8.09 -7.27
C LEU A 31 -11.54 8.30 -7.32
N MET A 32 -10.83 7.52 -6.50
CA MET A 32 -9.36 7.52 -6.50
C MET A 32 -8.78 7.22 -7.87
N ARG A 33 -9.31 6.20 -8.55
CA ARG A 33 -8.83 5.80 -9.88
C ARG A 33 -9.01 6.89 -10.95
N GLU A 34 -10.03 7.74 -10.82
CA GLU A 34 -10.23 8.90 -11.69
C GLU A 34 -9.17 9.95 -11.42
N PHE A 35 -8.89 10.23 -10.14
CA PHE A 35 -7.81 11.13 -9.74
C PHE A 35 -6.47 10.64 -10.27
N ASP A 36 -6.19 9.36 -10.13
CA ASP A 36 -4.93 8.77 -10.60
C ASP A 36 -4.84 8.80 -12.12
N HIS A 37 -5.94 8.58 -12.83
CA HIS A 37 -5.97 8.65 -14.30
C HIS A 37 -5.69 10.06 -14.81
N ILE A 38 -6.32 11.09 -14.19
CA ILE A 38 -6.27 12.47 -14.69
C ILE A 38 -5.00 13.20 -14.21
N TYR A 39 -4.54 12.92 -13.00
CA TYR A 39 -3.46 13.69 -12.36
C TYR A 39 -2.21 12.88 -12.04
N THR A 40 -2.34 11.73 -11.35
CA THR A 40 -1.19 10.95 -10.90
C THR A 40 -0.43 10.32 -12.07
N ALA A 41 -1.16 9.68 -12.98
CA ALA A 41 -0.57 8.98 -14.11
C ALA A 41 0.18 9.91 -15.07
N PRO A 42 -0.41 11.03 -15.55
CA PRO A 42 0.31 11.97 -16.41
C PRO A 42 1.49 12.63 -15.71
N ASP A 43 1.36 12.99 -14.41
CA ASP A 43 2.46 13.60 -13.63
C ASP A 43 3.63 12.62 -13.46
N GLY A 44 3.36 11.31 -13.41
CA GLY A 44 4.34 10.24 -13.35
C GLY A 44 4.84 9.72 -14.71
N GLY A 45 4.38 10.27 -15.83
CA GLY A 45 4.77 9.83 -17.17
C GLY A 45 4.10 8.53 -17.64
N TYR A 46 2.94 8.20 -17.10
CA TYR A 46 2.13 7.05 -17.50
C TYR A 46 1.02 7.47 -18.46
N ALA A 47 0.65 6.59 -19.36
CA ALA A 47 -0.36 6.87 -20.38
C ALA A 47 -1.80 6.91 -19.81
N SER A 48 -2.05 6.24 -18.69
CA SER A 48 -3.36 6.16 -18.03
C SER A 48 -3.23 5.70 -16.59
N GLY A 49 -4.32 5.81 -15.81
CA GLY A 49 -4.39 5.22 -14.47
C GLY A 49 -4.19 3.70 -14.48
N ALA A 50 -4.68 3.00 -15.50
CA ALA A 50 -4.45 1.56 -15.65
C ALA A 50 -2.96 1.25 -15.87
N ASP A 51 -2.30 1.97 -16.78
CA ASP A 51 -0.85 1.86 -17.04
C ASP A 51 -0.03 2.18 -15.77
N TYR A 52 -0.46 3.19 -15.02
CA TYR A 52 0.14 3.52 -13.72
C TYR A 52 0.05 2.34 -12.74
N TYR A 53 -1.15 1.79 -12.52
CA TYR A 53 -1.32 0.67 -11.60
C TYR A 53 -0.57 -0.60 -12.04
N GLU A 54 -0.56 -0.86 -13.34
CA GLU A 54 0.17 -2.00 -13.88
C GLU A 54 1.69 -1.84 -13.72
N ARG A 55 2.24 -0.70 -14.11
CA ARG A 55 3.70 -0.48 -14.16
C ARG A 55 4.31 -0.07 -12.84
N ALA A 56 3.57 0.62 -11.96
CA ALA A 56 4.02 1.02 -10.64
C ALA A 56 3.66 -0.01 -9.55
N GLY A 57 2.80 -0.99 -9.86
CA GLY A 57 2.36 -1.99 -8.90
C GLY A 57 3.48 -2.95 -8.48
N ALA A 58 3.56 -3.26 -7.19
CA ALA A 58 4.54 -4.18 -6.61
C ALA A 58 4.44 -5.61 -7.17
N CYS A 59 3.28 -6.01 -7.70
CA CYS A 59 3.05 -7.36 -8.27
C CYS A 59 4.08 -7.75 -9.35
N ARG A 60 4.63 -6.79 -10.07
CA ARG A 60 5.61 -7.03 -11.14
C ARG A 60 6.98 -7.47 -10.63
N VAL A 61 7.30 -7.17 -9.37
CA VAL A 61 8.63 -7.41 -8.80
C VAL A 61 8.61 -8.48 -7.71
N LEU A 62 7.46 -9.03 -7.36
CA LEU A 62 7.33 -10.03 -6.31
C LEU A 62 8.18 -11.27 -6.56
N ASP A 63 8.22 -11.76 -7.80
CA ASP A 63 9.06 -12.92 -8.17
C ASP A 63 10.56 -12.61 -8.10
N SER A 64 10.93 -11.33 -8.21
CA SER A 64 12.33 -10.87 -8.23
C SER A 64 12.86 -10.48 -6.85
N ILE A 65 12.05 -10.53 -5.81
CA ILE A 65 12.50 -10.23 -4.45
C ILE A 65 13.54 -11.28 -4.03
N ALA A 66 14.75 -10.84 -3.85
CA ALA A 66 15.92 -11.69 -3.52
C ALA A 66 16.33 -11.60 -2.05
N VAL A 67 15.79 -10.65 -1.31
CA VAL A 67 16.08 -10.44 0.12
C VAL A 67 14.97 -11.01 0.99
N PRO A 68 15.26 -11.47 2.22
CA PRO A 68 14.24 -11.89 3.16
C PRO A 68 13.23 -10.76 3.39
N THR A 69 11.95 -11.04 3.13
CA THR A 69 10.87 -10.07 3.19
C THR A 69 9.74 -10.59 4.05
N LEU A 70 9.31 -9.80 5.03
CA LEU A 70 8.13 -10.08 5.84
C LEU A 70 6.99 -9.18 5.39
N ILE A 71 5.84 -9.79 5.09
CA ILE A 71 4.57 -9.09 4.86
C ILE A 71 3.65 -9.40 6.03
N ILE A 72 3.15 -8.36 6.69
CA ILE A 72 2.12 -8.47 7.73
C ILE A 72 0.85 -7.84 7.21
N THR A 73 -0.24 -8.60 7.20
CA THR A 73 -1.57 -8.13 6.77
C THR A 73 -2.63 -8.82 7.61
N ALA A 74 -3.78 -8.19 7.81
CA ALA A 74 -4.90 -8.85 8.48
C ALA A 74 -5.92 -9.38 7.48
N GLN A 75 -6.59 -10.49 7.82
CA GLN A 75 -7.63 -11.05 6.94
C GLN A 75 -8.91 -10.20 6.96
N ASP A 76 -9.11 -9.41 8.02
CA ASP A 76 -10.24 -8.51 8.22
C ASP A 76 -9.95 -7.04 7.83
N ASP A 77 -8.86 -6.79 7.08
CA ASP A 77 -8.53 -5.43 6.62
C ASP A 77 -9.66 -4.89 5.72
N PRO A 78 -10.34 -3.78 6.09
CA PRO A 78 -11.45 -3.25 5.32
C PRO A 78 -11.04 -2.51 4.04
N PHE A 79 -9.74 -2.22 3.86
CA PHE A 79 -9.21 -1.45 2.73
C PHE A 79 -8.43 -2.31 1.75
N ILE A 80 -7.63 -3.25 2.25
CA ILE A 80 -6.72 -4.07 1.45
C ILE A 80 -7.17 -5.53 1.52
N PRO A 81 -7.81 -6.06 0.48
CA PRO A 81 -8.29 -7.45 0.49
C PRO A 81 -7.15 -8.45 0.69
N TYR A 82 -7.31 -9.37 1.63
CA TYR A 82 -6.33 -10.42 1.91
C TYR A 82 -5.96 -11.25 0.66
N SER A 83 -6.88 -11.39 -0.28
CA SER A 83 -6.64 -12.10 -1.55
C SER A 83 -5.45 -11.55 -2.34
N MET A 84 -5.09 -10.28 -2.16
CA MET A 84 -3.91 -9.68 -2.80
C MET A 84 -2.60 -10.30 -2.34
N PHE A 85 -2.57 -10.93 -1.17
CA PHE A 85 -1.38 -11.57 -0.58
C PHE A 85 -1.34 -13.08 -0.79
N THR A 86 -2.36 -13.66 -1.45
CA THR A 86 -2.44 -15.10 -1.77
C THR A 86 -2.12 -15.41 -3.24
N VAL A 87 -1.56 -14.44 -3.95
CA VAL A 87 -1.21 -14.60 -5.38
C VAL A 87 0.03 -15.48 -5.56
N PRO A 88 0.11 -16.23 -6.69
CA PRO A 88 1.21 -17.17 -6.92
C PRO A 88 2.63 -16.59 -6.80
N PRO A 89 2.94 -15.35 -7.22
CA PRO A 89 4.26 -14.77 -7.03
C PRO A 89 4.70 -14.69 -5.56
N ILE A 90 3.78 -14.38 -4.65
CA ILE A 90 4.07 -14.35 -3.21
C ILE A 90 4.27 -15.77 -2.68
N GLN A 91 3.35 -16.68 -3.03
CA GLN A 91 3.36 -18.06 -2.50
C GLN A 91 4.59 -18.87 -2.96
N ARG A 92 5.10 -18.60 -4.15
CA ARG A 92 6.25 -19.32 -4.72
C ARG A 92 7.60 -18.75 -4.35
N ASN A 93 7.66 -17.49 -3.91
CA ASN A 93 8.94 -16.86 -3.57
C ASN A 93 9.38 -17.25 -2.14
N PRO A 94 10.44 -18.05 -1.98
CA PRO A 94 10.90 -18.51 -0.66
C PRO A 94 11.50 -17.39 0.19
N LYS A 95 11.71 -16.20 -0.40
CA LYS A 95 12.19 -15.02 0.33
C LYS A 95 11.05 -14.24 0.98
N ILE A 96 9.79 -14.50 0.59
CA ILE A 96 8.62 -13.81 1.13
C ILE A 96 7.95 -14.69 2.18
N ARG A 97 7.81 -14.15 3.38
CA ARG A 97 7.00 -14.71 4.47
C ARG A 97 5.78 -13.83 4.69
N VAL A 98 4.59 -14.40 4.65
CA VAL A 98 3.34 -13.68 4.95
C VAL A 98 2.83 -14.11 6.31
N ILE A 99 2.54 -13.15 7.19
CA ILE A 99 1.83 -13.38 8.45
C ILE A 99 0.49 -12.66 8.34
N ALA A 100 -0.60 -13.41 8.42
CA ALA A 100 -1.95 -12.90 8.21
C ALA A 100 -2.90 -13.34 9.33
N PRO A 101 -2.87 -12.67 10.50
CA PRO A 101 -3.82 -12.95 11.56
C PRO A 101 -5.25 -12.69 11.08
N ARG A 102 -6.21 -13.37 11.72
CA ARG A 102 -7.63 -13.23 11.39
C ARG A 102 -8.15 -11.82 11.65
N TYR A 103 -7.63 -11.17 12.69
CA TYR A 103 -8.01 -9.85 13.13
C TYR A 103 -6.79 -8.95 13.22
N GLY A 104 -6.95 -7.66 12.93
CA GLY A 104 -5.90 -6.66 12.95
C GLY A 104 -6.30 -5.37 12.22
N GLY A 105 -7.37 -5.43 11.44
CA GLY A 105 -7.84 -4.30 10.64
C GLY A 105 -6.74 -3.75 9.74
N HIS A 106 -6.78 -2.45 9.48
CA HIS A 106 -5.75 -1.78 8.71
C HIS A 106 -4.65 -1.24 9.62
N CYS A 107 -3.59 -2.03 9.85
CA CYS A 107 -2.41 -1.66 10.64
C CYS A 107 -2.65 -1.46 12.16
N GLY A 108 -3.73 -2.02 12.72
CA GLY A 108 -4.05 -1.87 14.15
C GLY A 108 -3.71 -3.10 14.99
N PHE A 109 -2.67 -3.84 14.67
CA PHE A 109 -2.28 -5.12 15.26
C PHE A 109 -1.94 -5.01 16.76
N LEU A 110 -2.96 -5.08 17.60
CA LEU A 110 -2.83 -5.06 19.06
C LEU A 110 -3.13 -6.45 19.65
N GLN A 111 -2.45 -6.79 20.74
CA GLN A 111 -2.65 -7.99 21.52
C GLN A 111 -2.69 -7.68 23.01
N TRP A 112 -3.13 -8.64 23.82
CA TRP A 112 -2.90 -8.57 25.26
C TRP A 112 -1.43 -8.92 25.55
N SER A 113 -0.80 -8.15 26.44
CA SER A 113 0.56 -8.45 26.90
C SER A 113 0.60 -9.83 27.57
N SER A 114 1.46 -10.71 27.06
CA SER A 114 1.63 -12.08 27.57
C SER A 114 3.00 -12.65 27.14
N ASN A 115 3.49 -13.62 27.89
CA ASN A 115 4.72 -14.36 27.55
C ASN A 115 5.96 -13.48 27.28
N GLY A 116 6.06 -12.31 27.92
CA GLY A 116 7.17 -11.37 27.71
C GLY A 116 7.03 -10.44 26.50
N GLU A 117 5.93 -10.56 25.75
CA GLU A 117 5.57 -9.64 24.66
C GLU A 117 4.69 -8.49 25.19
N ASP A 118 4.81 -7.32 24.58
CA ASP A 118 3.95 -6.17 24.84
C ASP A 118 2.68 -6.18 23.99
N HIS A 119 1.97 -5.04 23.95
CA HIS A 119 0.72 -4.90 23.20
C HIS A 119 0.88 -4.74 21.68
N PHE A 120 2.09 -4.52 21.20
CA PHE A 120 2.36 -4.21 19.79
C PHE A 120 2.68 -5.47 18.99
N TRP A 121 1.65 -6.25 18.71
CA TRP A 121 1.80 -7.57 18.08
C TRP A 121 2.65 -7.56 16.82
N ALA A 122 2.43 -6.60 15.92
CA ALA A 122 3.18 -6.51 14.66
C ALA A 122 4.67 -6.23 14.90
N GLU A 123 4.99 -5.37 15.86
CA GLU A 123 6.37 -5.05 16.22
C GLU A 123 7.09 -6.28 16.79
N ASN A 124 6.42 -7.06 17.65
CA ASN A 124 6.95 -8.32 18.16
C ASN A 124 7.25 -9.29 17.00
N ARG A 125 6.35 -9.43 16.03
CA ARG A 125 6.59 -10.29 14.83
C ARG A 125 7.72 -9.79 13.94
N ILE A 126 7.91 -8.48 13.83
CA ILE A 126 9.04 -7.88 13.12
C ILE A 126 10.34 -8.21 13.85
N MET A 127 10.37 -8.07 15.17
CA MET A 127 11.56 -8.40 15.96
C MET A 127 11.92 -9.87 15.88
N ASP A 128 10.96 -10.79 15.95
CA ASP A 128 11.19 -12.22 15.74
C ASP A 128 11.81 -12.49 14.37
N PHE A 129 11.26 -11.91 13.33
CA PHE A 129 11.77 -12.07 11.96
C PHE A 129 13.20 -11.57 11.80
N LEU A 130 13.56 -10.46 12.44
CA LEU A 130 14.92 -9.93 12.39
C LEU A 130 15.90 -10.82 13.17
N GLN A 131 15.50 -11.34 14.34
CA GLN A 131 16.34 -12.22 15.17
C GLN A 131 16.61 -13.56 14.50
N GLU A 132 15.66 -14.11 13.74
CA GLU A 132 15.86 -15.35 12.96
C GLU A 132 16.97 -15.19 11.89
N ARG A 133 17.43 -13.98 11.60
CA ARG A 133 18.35 -13.64 10.51
C ARG A 133 19.75 -13.18 10.98
N MET A 134 19.90 -12.95 12.28
CA MET A 134 21.18 -12.64 12.89
C MET A 134 21.93 -13.92 13.29
#